data_e92a7fbc39b058fdef8f8abfb920a4b1
#
_entry.id   e92a7fbc39b058fdef8f8abfb920a4b1
#
_cell.length_a   1.000
_cell.length_b   1.000
_cell.length_c   1.000
_cell.angle_alpha   90.00
_cell.angle_beta   90.00
_cell.angle_gamma   90.00
#
_symmetry.space_group_name_H-M   'P 1'
#
loop_
_entity.id
_entity.type
_entity.pdbx_description
1 polymer ?
#
loop_
_entity_poly.entity_id
_entity_poly.type
_entity_poly.pdbx_seq_one_letter_code
_entity_poly.pdbx_strand_id
1 'polypeptide(L)'
;KPFEEKGEFGKLISEVEQVALGLRVARKVVTEEAQVRLQKEEIWTDAKLRDLIHAKLGENALFVVSNREPYMHVTDEATGAVKCIRPASGVVTAIHPILSVCGGTWIAHGSGNADKKFVNSKNKLGVPVDDNRYILKRVWLTKEEEEGYYYGFANEGLWPLCHNTHTRPIFRETDWQVYKKVNHKFAESILEELPAKNPFIFIQDYHFALLARMIKEKRPDATIALFWHIPWPNPEAFSICPYQEEILNGMLGSDLVGFQVQSHCNNFLDTANRLLESRVNTEKFSVVRHKKETYVRACPISVDGHIGGESFNIELIREMQRLKKEYELEGKIVGVGVDRIDYTKGIVERMLAIDRFLEKYPQYKKKFIFIQLGAPSRTHIKRYHELMGEIDELVDKKNWKYLDGDWKPIIYLKRYFSQDEIEPYYMLADFCIVSSLHDGMNLVAKEYVAAKKNLSGSLILSQFTGAARELTDAILINPYSIEEFSEAIRVAIEMSGEEKRKRMENMRKVINENNVYRWAANIITELTALKKI
;
A
#
# COMPACT_ATOMS: atom_id res chain seq x y z
N LYS A 1 54.92 45.33 -22.11
CA LYS A 1 55.00 44.04 -21.38
C LYS A 1 54.28 43.99 -20.00
N PRO A 2 53.65 45.05 -19.45
CA PRO A 2 52.90 44.92 -18.22
C PRO A 2 51.44 44.43 -18.41
N PHE A 3 50.96 44.25 -19.64
CA PHE A 3 49.55 43.86 -19.89
C PHE A 3 49.34 42.36 -20.02
N GLU A 4 50.40 41.56 -20.31
CA GLU A 4 50.28 40.10 -20.40
C GLU A 4 50.23 39.44 -19.01
N GLU A 5 50.97 39.95 -18.03
CA GLU A 5 50.96 39.41 -16.66
C GLU A 5 49.59 39.54 -15.95
N LYS A 6 48.79 40.61 -16.25
CA LYS A 6 47.45 40.74 -15.71
C LYS A 6 46.47 39.73 -16.32
N GLY A 7 46.70 39.25 -17.54
CA GLY A 7 45.89 38.25 -18.21
C GLY A 7 46.08 36.83 -17.63
N GLU A 8 47.31 36.46 -17.33
CA GLU A 8 47.61 35.14 -16.73
C GLU A 8 47.18 35.08 -15.25
N PHE A 9 47.40 36.14 -14.48
CA PHE A 9 46.92 36.21 -13.09
C PHE A 9 45.42 36.19 -12.99
N GLY A 10 44.71 36.82 -13.92
CA GLY A 10 43.23 36.79 -13.99
C GLY A 10 42.71 35.39 -14.33
N LYS A 11 43.39 34.65 -15.22
CA LYS A 11 43.07 33.23 -15.50
C LYS A 11 43.28 32.34 -14.28
N LEU A 12 44.41 32.49 -13.60
CA LEU A 12 44.73 31.72 -12.39
C LEU A 12 43.72 31.95 -11.28
N ILE A 13 43.30 33.20 -11.06
CA ILE A 13 42.24 33.52 -10.09
C ILE A 13 40.91 32.84 -10.48
N SER A 14 40.50 32.89 -11.75
CA SER A 14 39.30 32.25 -12.22
C SER A 14 39.32 30.72 -12.06
N GLU A 15 40.49 30.10 -12.34
CA GLU A 15 40.66 28.66 -12.13
C GLU A 15 40.61 28.27 -10.65
N VAL A 16 41.22 29.06 -9.78
CA VAL A 16 41.15 28.84 -8.32
C VAL A 16 39.74 29.02 -7.80
N GLU A 17 38.97 30.02 -8.29
CA GLU A 17 37.59 30.21 -7.94
C GLU A 17 36.69 29.05 -8.42
N GLN A 18 36.91 28.51 -9.63
CA GLN A 18 36.21 27.32 -10.13
C GLN A 18 36.52 26.08 -9.29
N VAL A 19 37.78 25.85 -8.94
CA VAL A 19 38.17 24.74 -8.05
C VAL A 19 37.56 24.91 -6.65
N ALA A 20 37.57 26.11 -6.09
CA ALA A 20 36.97 26.40 -4.80
C ALA A 20 35.45 26.19 -4.81
N LEU A 21 34.78 26.57 -5.92
CA LEU A 21 33.36 26.31 -6.12
C LEU A 21 33.06 24.79 -6.24
N GLY A 22 33.86 24.08 -7.04
CA GLY A 22 33.77 22.63 -7.17
C GLY A 22 33.94 21.89 -5.82
N LEU A 23 34.91 22.30 -5.01
CA LEU A 23 35.12 21.76 -3.66
C LEU A 23 33.96 22.07 -2.71
N ARG A 24 33.36 23.25 -2.79
CA ARG A 24 32.16 23.59 -2.00
C ARG A 24 30.98 22.73 -2.38
N VAL A 25 30.76 22.51 -3.66
CA VAL A 25 29.67 21.64 -4.18
C VAL A 25 29.92 20.18 -3.74
N ALA A 26 31.13 19.66 -3.94
CA ALA A 26 31.50 18.32 -3.51
C ALA A 26 31.34 18.11 -1.99
N ARG A 27 31.76 19.09 -1.18
CA ARG A 27 31.61 19.06 0.29
C ARG A 27 30.12 19.06 0.68
N LYS A 28 29.29 19.85 -0.01
CA LYS A 28 27.84 19.89 0.22
C LYS A 28 27.20 18.53 -0.09
N VAL A 29 27.52 17.92 -1.23
CA VAL A 29 27.03 16.58 -1.62
C VAL A 29 27.44 15.53 -0.60
N VAL A 30 28.73 15.49 -0.19
CA VAL A 30 29.21 14.54 0.83
C VAL A 30 28.52 14.76 2.18
N THR A 31 28.26 16.00 2.56
CA THR A 31 27.54 16.31 3.82
C THR A 31 26.08 15.89 3.73
N GLU A 32 25.42 16.11 2.59
CA GLU A 32 24.05 15.68 2.34
C GLU A 32 23.94 14.15 2.30
N GLU A 33 24.89 13.45 1.65
CA GLU A 33 24.96 11.98 1.68
C GLU A 33 25.22 11.43 3.09
N ALA A 34 26.10 12.06 3.87
CA ALA A 34 26.35 11.67 5.26
C ALA A 34 25.10 11.89 6.14
N GLN A 35 24.38 13.01 5.95
CA GLN A 35 23.10 13.26 6.64
C GLN A 35 22.02 12.25 6.23
N VAL A 36 21.94 11.91 4.95
CA VAL A 36 21.01 10.88 4.44
C VAL A 36 21.36 9.50 5.02
N ARG A 37 22.64 9.16 5.17
CA ARG A 37 23.07 7.91 5.82
C ARG A 37 22.73 7.89 7.30
N LEU A 38 23.02 8.96 8.04
CA LEU A 38 22.64 9.09 9.45
C LEU A 38 21.12 9.04 9.66
N GLN A 39 20.34 9.65 8.77
CA GLN A 39 18.89 9.56 8.79
C GLN A 39 18.36 8.15 8.44
N LYS A 40 19.10 7.35 7.66
CA LYS A 40 18.75 5.95 7.36
C LYS A 40 18.93 5.01 8.55
N GLU A 41 19.86 5.29 9.44
CA GLU A 41 20.12 4.46 10.64
C GLU A 41 19.18 4.78 11.80
N GLU A 42 18.41 5.85 11.71
CA GLU A 42 17.52 6.28 12.80
C GLU A 42 16.10 5.72 12.62
N ILE A 43 15.63 4.94 13.59
CA ILE A 43 14.26 4.42 13.61
C ILE A 43 13.28 5.59 13.79
N TRP A 44 12.33 5.71 12.87
CA TRP A 44 11.26 6.68 12.96
C TRP A 44 10.19 6.21 13.94
N THR A 45 9.79 7.12 14.82
CA THR A 45 8.73 6.92 15.80
C THR A 45 7.58 7.90 15.56
N ASP A 46 6.46 7.66 16.21
CA ASP A 46 5.31 8.56 16.25
C ASP A 46 5.69 9.97 16.73
N ALA A 47 6.52 10.08 17.80
CA ALA A 47 7.00 11.34 18.33
C ALA A 47 7.82 12.13 17.29
N LYS A 48 8.77 11.48 16.61
CA LYS A 48 9.57 12.13 15.54
C LYS A 48 8.72 12.62 14.38
N LEU A 49 7.70 11.83 13.98
CA LEU A 49 6.77 12.25 12.94
C LEU A 49 5.96 13.47 13.39
N ARG A 50 5.49 13.48 14.63
CA ARG A 50 4.75 14.63 15.21
C ARG A 50 5.59 15.90 15.16
N ASP A 51 6.83 15.82 15.66
CA ASP A 51 7.74 16.97 15.67
C ASP A 51 8.04 17.50 14.27
N LEU A 52 8.25 16.59 13.30
CA LEU A 52 8.44 16.97 11.90
C LEU A 52 7.21 17.70 11.34
N ILE A 53 6.02 17.19 11.58
CA ILE A 53 4.77 17.78 11.07
C ILE A 53 4.55 19.16 11.68
N HIS A 54 4.71 19.30 12.99
CA HIS A 54 4.64 20.62 13.65
C HIS A 54 5.67 21.61 13.08
N ALA A 55 6.90 21.18 12.86
CA ALA A 55 7.95 22.01 12.29
C ALA A 55 7.68 22.43 10.83
N LYS A 56 7.08 21.53 10.02
CA LYS A 56 6.90 21.74 8.58
C LYS A 56 5.54 22.33 8.20
N LEU A 57 4.47 21.91 8.85
CA LEU A 57 3.11 22.38 8.56
C LEU A 57 2.67 23.49 9.51
N GLY A 58 3.29 23.64 10.69
CA GLY A 58 2.87 24.58 11.72
C GLY A 58 1.45 24.27 12.19
N GLU A 59 0.57 25.29 12.20
CA GLU A 59 -0.84 25.15 12.56
C GLU A 59 -1.71 24.64 11.39
N ASN A 60 -1.13 24.41 10.18
CA ASN A 60 -1.89 23.90 9.05
C ASN A 60 -2.22 22.44 9.25
N ALA A 61 -3.50 22.12 9.30
CA ALA A 61 -3.99 20.77 9.44
C ALA A 61 -3.70 19.94 8.18
N LEU A 62 -3.37 18.66 8.38
CA LEU A 62 -3.27 17.66 7.32
C LEU A 62 -4.67 17.18 6.93
N PHE A 63 -4.99 17.26 5.65
CA PHE A 63 -6.20 16.67 5.07
C PHE A 63 -5.85 15.41 4.31
N VAL A 64 -6.40 14.29 4.71
CA VAL A 64 -6.25 13.01 4.00
C VAL A 64 -7.56 12.67 3.32
N VAL A 65 -7.48 12.19 2.09
CA VAL A 65 -8.64 11.77 1.31
C VAL A 65 -8.47 10.34 0.84
N SER A 66 -9.41 9.46 1.15
CA SER A 66 -9.44 8.08 0.65
C SER A 66 -10.85 7.58 0.40
N ASN A 67 -11.00 6.55 -0.43
CA ASN A 67 -12.31 5.91 -0.61
C ASN A 67 -12.75 5.18 0.67
N ARG A 68 -11.84 4.45 1.32
CA ARG A 68 -12.12 3.72 2.57
C ARG A 68 -12.02 4.64 3.79
N GLU A 69 -13.02 4.55 4.64
CA GLU A 69 -13.03 5.18 5.97
C GLU A 69 -12.30 4.30 7.02
N PRO A 70 -11.72 4.91 8.07
CA PRO A 70 -11.02 4.17 9.12
C PRO A 70 -11.95 3.48 10.12
N TYR A 71 -13.17 3.97 10.29
CA TYR A 71 -14.18 3.47 11.22
C TYR A 71 -15.53 3.39 10.55
N MET A 72 -16.16 2.25 10.60
CA MET A 72 -17.45 1.93 9.97
C MET A 72 -18.45 1.49 11.04
N HIS A 73 -19.63 2.08 11.07
CA HIS A 73 -20.70 1.68 11.97
C HIS A 73 -21.70 0.80 11.23
N VAL A 74 -21.81 -0.44 11.68
CA VAL A 74 -22.64 -1.45 11.04
C VAL A 74 -23.66 -1.97 12.04
N THR A 75 -24.93 -2.00 11.64
CA THR A 75 -25.99 -2.67 12.42
C THR A 75 -25.89 -4.17 12.21
N ASP A 76 -25.76 -4.91 13.28
CA ASP A 76 -25.84 -6.37 13.30
C ASP A 76 -27.29 -6.78 13.04
N GLU A 77 -27.53 -7.50 11.95
CA GLU A 77 -28.89 -7.87 11.52
C GLU A 77 -29.60 -8.82 12.50
N ALA A 78 -28.85 -9.63 13.25
CA ALA A 78 -29.42 -10.60 14.19
C ALA A 78 -29.79 -9.95 15.53
N THR A 79 -29.03 -8.96 16.00
CA THR A 79 -29.21 -8.36 17.34
C THR A 79 -29.76 -6.94 17.28
N GLY A 80 -29.72 -6.27 16.13
CA GLY A 80 -30.03 -4.85 15.97
C GLY A 80 -28.99 -3.92 16.61
N ALA A 81 -27.96 -4.45 17.24
CA ALA A 81 -26.90 -3.67 17.87
C ALA A 81 -25.98 -3.03 16.82
N VAL A 82 -25.53 -1.79 17.07
CA VAL A 82 -24.56 -1.14 16.20
C VAL A 82 -23.15 -1.45 16.71
N LYS A 83 -22.31 -1.96 15.82
CA LYS A 83 -20.88 -2.21 16.06
C LYS A 83 -20.05 -1.21 15.26
N CYS A 84 -19.01 -0.65 15.90
CA CYS A 84 -17.96 0.11 15.22
C CYS A 84 -16.86 -0.87 14.83
N ILE A 85 -16.60 -1.00 13.53
CA ILE A 85 -15.57 -1.89 12.99
C ILE A 85 -14.50 -1.10 12.26
N ARG A 86 -13.28 -1.61 12.30
CA ARG A 86 -12.16 -1.11 11.51
C ARG A 86 -12.03 -1.97 10.25
N PRO A 87 -12.28 -1.43 9.05
CA PRO A 87 -12.16 -2.21 7.82
C PRO A 87 -10.72 -2.70 7.62
N ALA A 88 -10.56 -3.96 7.23
CA ALA A 88 -9.26 -4.47 6.80
C ALA A 88 -8.85 -3.81 5.48
N SER A 89 -7.92 -2.88 5.53
CA SER A 89 -7.44 -2.12 4.37
C SER A 89 -6.02 -1.62 4.61
N GLY A 90 -5.10 -1.91 3.67
CA GLY A 90 -3.72 -1.41 3.76
C GLY A 90 -3.62 0.12 3.85
N VAL A 91 -4.53 0.85 3.20
CA VAL A 91 -4.60 2.32 3.31
C VAL A 91 -4.97 2.73 4.74
N VAL A 92 -5.95 2.07 5.35
CA VAL A 92 -6.36 2.35 6.74
C VAL A 92 -5.22 2.01 7.70
N THR A 93 -4.59 0.86 7.54
CA THR A 93 -3.44 0.42 8.37
C THR A 93 -2.28 1.43 8.32
N ALA A 94 -2.02 2.03 7.16
CA ALA A 94 -0.93 2.99 7.00
C ALA A 94 -1.28 4.42 7.45
N ILE A 95 -2.48 4.91 7.15
CA ILE A 95 -2.85 6.32 7.39
C ILE A 95 -3.33 6.56 8.82
N HIS A 96 -4.04 5.59 9.41
CA HIS A 96 -4.58 5.75 10.76
C HIS A 96 -3.52 6.06 11.82
N PRO A 97 -2.36 5.36 11.90
CA PRO A 97 -1.30 5.72 12.84
C PRO A 97 -0.81 7.16 12.66
N ILE A 98 -0.68 7.62 11.40
CA ILE A 98 -0.21 8.97 11.08
C ILE A 98 -1.16 10.03 11.64
N LEU A 99 -2.45 9.94 11.31
CA LEU A 99 -3.45 10.90 11.77
C LEU A 99 -3.71 10.81 13.28
N SER A 100 -3.57 9.63 13.87
CA SER A 100 -3.67 9.46 15.34
C SER A 100 -2.58 10.22 16.09
N VAL A 101 -1.42 10.41 15.47
CA VAL A 101 -0.28 11.14 16.03
C VAL A 101 -0.33 12.62 15.72
N CYS A 102 -0.73 13.00 14.53
CA CYS A 102 -0.57 14.34 13.97
C CYS A 102 -1.87 15.16 14.01
N GLY A 103 -3.00 14.51 14.26
CA GLY A 103 -4.30 15.15 14.07
C GLY A 103 -4.64 15.39 12.60
N GLY A 104 -5.65 16.21 12.35
CA GLY A 104 -6.08 16.59 11.01
C GLY A 104 -7.49 16.10 10.68
N THR A 105 -7.81 16.07 9.38
CA THR A 105 -9.12 15.64 8.90
C THR A 105 -8.97 14.53 7.86
N TRP A 106 -9.67 13.40 8.08
CA TRP A 106 -9.78 12.33 7.11
C TRP A 106 -11.14 12.40 6.41
N ILE A 107 -11.12 12.60 5.10
CA ILE A 107 -12.32 12.69 4.28
C ILE A 107 -12.49 11.36 3.52
N ALA A 108 -13.61 10.66 3.74
CA ALA A 108 -13.82 9.33 3.17
C ALA A 108 -15.29 9.05 2.87
N HIS A 109 -15.56 8.03 2.04
CA HIS A 109 -16.90 7.55 1.82
C HIS A 109 -17.43 6.85 3.08
N GLY A 110 -18.58 7.28 3.58
CA GLY A 110 -19.31 6.62 4.65
C GLY A 110 -20.08 5.42 4.10
N SER A 111 -19.57 4.22 4.32
CA SER A 111 -20.06 2.96 3.73
C SER A 111 -20.84 2.07 4.70
N GLY A 112 -20.79 2.37 6.00
CA GLY A 112 -21.53 1.65 7.02
C GLY A 112 -23.02 2.00 7.02
N ASN A 113 -23.89 0.99 7.13
CA ASN A 113 -25.34 1.18 7.12
C ASN A 113 -25.88 2.00 8.32
N ALA A 114 -25.09 2.17 9.38
CA ALA A 114 -25.42 2.99 10.54
C ALA A 114 -24.61 4.29 10.64
N ASP A 115 -23.68 4.56 9.74
CA ASP A 115 -22.75 5.69 9.81
C ASP A 115 -23.42 7.06 9.95
N LYS A 116 -24.56 7.25 9.30
CA LYS A 116 -25.33 8.50 9.35
C LYS A 116 -25.83 8.87 10.75
N LYS A 117 -25.93 7.87 11.66
CA LYS A 117 -26.37 8.08 13.04
C LYS A 117 -25.27 8.65 13.96
N PHE A 118 -24.00 8.56 13.51
CA PHE A 118 -22.82 8.88 14.33
C PHE A 118 -22.06 10.12 13.85
N VAL A 119 -22.64 10.92 13.00
CA VAL A 119 -22.05 12.18 12.53
C VAL A 119 -22.88 13.39 12.98
N ASN A 120 -22.22 14.53 13.11
CA ASN A 120 -22.91 15.80 13.34
C ASN A 120 -23.55 16.35 12.05
N SER A 121 -24.19 17.54 12.13
CA SER A 121 -24.83 18.22 10.99
C SER A 121 -23.89 18.55 9.82
N LYS A 122 -22.56 18.51 10.03
CA LYS A 122 -21.51 18.70 9.01
C LYS A 122 -20.90 17.38 8.54
N ASN A 123 -21.54 16.24 8.81
CA ASN A 123 -21.06 14.89 8.48
C ASN A 123 -19.70 14.54 9.13
N LYS A 124 -19.40 15.07 10.31
CA LYS A 124 -18.14 14.89 11.02
C LYS A 124 -18.28 14.06 12.28
N LEU A 125 -17.24 13.31 12.60
CA LEU A 125 -17.10 12.52 13.81
C LEU A 125 -15.64 12.64 14.31
N GLY A 126 -15.44 12.87 15.61
CA GLY A 126 -14.11 12.70 16.24
C GLY A 126 -13.77 11.23 16.40
N VAL A 127 -12.57 10.81 16.01
CA VAL A 127 -12.14 9.41 16.06
C VAL A 127 -10.70 9.27 16.58
N PRO A 128 -10.36 8.17 17.31
CA PRO A 128 -11.29 7.17 17.88
C PRO A 128 -12.36 7.84 18.77
N VAL A 129 -13.53 7.23 18.89
CA VAL A 129 -14.68 7.85 19.58
C VAL A 129 -14.35 8.27 21.04
N ASP A 130 -13.50 7.49 21.71
CA ASP A 130 -13.11 7.73 23.10
C ASP A 130 -11.91 8.70 23.26
N ASP A 131 -11.18 9.04 22.18
CA ASP A 131 -9.92 9.77 22.23
C ASP A 131 -9.89 11.01 21.33
N ASN A 132 -10.76 11.08 20.33
CA ASN A 132 -10.94 12.23 19.41
C ASN A 132 -9.64 12.82 18.83
N ARG A 133 -8.73 11.95 18.39
CA ARG A 133 -7.38 12.37 17.92
C ARG A 133 -7.42 13.12 16.60
N TYR A 134 -8.38 12.80 15.73
CA TYR A 134 -8.57 13.47 14.45
C TYR A 134 -10.05 13.45 14.04
N ILE A 135 -10.40 14.22 13.03
CA ILE A 135 -11.76 14.33 12.51
C ILE A 135 -11.94 13.39 11.31
N LEU A 136 -12.97 12.55 11.34
CA LEU A 136 -13.48 11.84 10.17
C LEU A 136 -14.64 12.65 9.57
N LYS A 137 -14.51 13.11 8.32
CA LYS A 137 -15.61 13.69 7.53
C LYS A 137 -16.07 12.67 6.50
N ARG A 138 -17.37 12.36 6.50
CA ARG A 138 -17.98 11.38 5.61
C ARG A 138 -18.61 12.03 4.40
N VAL A 139 -18.36 11.47 3.22
CA VAL A 139 -19.02 11.79 1.96
C VAL A 139 -19.99 10.67 1.64
N TRP A 140 -21.25 11.03 1.42
CA TRP A 140 -22.31 10.04 1.16
C TRP A 140 -22.44 9.82 -0.34
N LEU A 141 -22.33 8.56 -0.76
CA LEU A 141 -22.61 8.14 -2.13
C LEU A 141 -23.98 7.44 -2.19
N THR A 142 -24.69 7.61 -3.29
CA THR A 142 -25.84 6.76 -3.60
C THR A 142 -25.34 5.39 -4.08
N LYS A 143 -26.24 4.41 -4.12
CA LYS A 143 -25.90 3.08 -4.64
C LYS A 143 -25.43 3.14 -6.10
N GLU A 144 -26.08 3.94 -6.94
CA GLU A 144 -25.73 4.15 -8.33
C GLU A 144 -24.36 4.85 -8.46
N GLU A 145 -24.06 5.79 -7.57
CA GLU A 145 -22.74 6.44 -7.52
C GLU A 145 -21.65 5.43 -7.13
N GLU A 146 -21.90 4.56 -6.16
CA GLU A 146 -20.97 3.51 -5.77
C GLU A 146 -20.79 2.47 -6.89
N GLU A 147 -21.87 2.06 -7.54
CA GLU A 147 -21.83 1.11 -8.66
C GLU A 147 -20.99 1.63 -9.84
N GLY A 148 -21.23 2.85 -10.31
CA GLY A 148 -20.49 3.39 -11.45
C GLY A 148 -19.06 3.80 -11.12
N TYR A 149 -18.84 4.46 -9.98
CA TYR A 149 -17.53 4.96 -9.57
C TYR A 149 -16.62 3.85 -9.07
N TYR A 150 -17.05 3.12 -8.03
CA TYR A 150 -16.19 2.16 -7.34
C TYR A 150 -16.15 0.82 -8.06
N TYR A 151 -17.32 0.18 -8.28
CA TYR A 151 -17.34 -1.13 -8.92
C TYR A 151 -17.02 -1.02 -10.43
N GLY A 152 -17.64 -0.10 -11.16
CA GLY A 152 -17.47 0.09 -12.58
C GLY A 152 -16.09 0.64 -12.93
N PHE A 153 -15.95 1.98 -12.94
CA PHE A 153 -14.74 2.60 -13.48
C PHE A 153 -13.46 2.24 -12.72
N ALA A 154 -13.49 2.29 -11.38
CA ALA A 154 -12.29 2.01 -10.59
C ALA A 154 -11.91 0.51 -10.64
N ASN A 155 -12.84 -0.43 -10.44
CA ASN A 155 -12.52 -1.84 -10.20
C ASN A 155 -12.74 -2.76 -11.41
N GLU A 156 -13.58 -2.44 -12.37
CA GLU A 156 -13.64 -3.13 -13.66
C GLU A 156 -12.79 -2.44 -14.75
N GLY A 157 -12.47 -1.15 -14.59
CA GLY A 157 -11.63 -0.39 -15.54
C GLY A 157 -10.18 -0.28 -15.08
N LEU A 158 -9.88 0.62 -14.12
CA LEU A 158 -8.50 0.96 -13.72
C LEU A 158 -7.77 -0.17 -13.02
N TRP A 159 -8.43 -0.94 -12.17
CA TRP A 159 -7.79 -2.04 -11.44
C TRP A 159 -7.18 -3.09 -12.39
N PRO A 160 -7.92 -3.72 -13.33
CA PRO A 160 -7.32 -4.66 -14.27
C PRO A 160 -6.37 -4.00 -15.27
N LEU A 161 -6.58 -2.73 -15.66
CA LEU A 161 -5.66 -1.99 -16.51
C LEU A 161 -4.26 -1.86 -15.89
N CYS A 162 -4.21 -1.56 -14.59
CA CYS A 162 -2.96 -1.32 -13.88
C CYS A 162 -2.24 -2.61 -13.43
N HIS A 163 -2.96 -3.73 -13.36
CA HIS A 163 -2.38 -5.02 -12.99
C HIS A 163 -2.18 -5.91 -14.22
N ASN A 164 -0.95 -6.33 -14.47
CA ASN A 164 -0.60 -7.22 -15.59
C ASN A 164 -1.02 -8.68 -15.30
N THR A 165 -2.31 -8.90 -15.07
CA THR A 165 -2.88 -10.23 -14.78
C THR A 165 -3.73 -10.77 -15.92
N HIS A 166 -3.67 -10.11 -17.08
CA HIS A 166 -4.40 -10.46 -18.30
C HIS A 166 -5.93 -10.48 -18.16
N THR A 167 -6.45 -9.83 -17.12
CA THR A 167 -7.88 -9.56 -16.98
C THR A 167 -8.22 -8.32 -17.83
N ARG A 168 -9.16 -8.48 -18.77
CA ARG A 168 -9.54 -7.40 -19.67
C ARG A 168 -10.25 -6.28 -18.93
N PRO A 169 -9.75 -5.02 -18.97
CA PRO A 169 -10.45 -3.88 -18.39
C PRO A 169 -11.72 -3.55 -19.18
N ILE A 170 -12.73 -3.05 -18.46
CA ILE A 170 -14.02 -2.65 -19.01
C ILE A 170 -14.20 -1.15 -18.76
N PHE A 171 -14.39 -0.38 -19.83
CA PHE A 171 -14.65 1.05 -19.77
C PHE A 171 -16.04 1.35 -20.34
N ARG A 172 -16.95 1.87 -19.50
CA ARG A 172 -18.28 2.34 -19.90
C ARG A 172 -18.33 3.84 -19.72
N GLU A 173 -18.90 4.54 -20.70
CA GLU A 173 -19.08 6.01 -20.62
C GLU A 173 -19.92 6.40 -19.40
N THR A 174 -20.94 5.63 -19.07
CA THR A 174 -21.78 5.86 -17.87
C THR A 174 -20.95 5.83 -16.58
N ASP A 175 -20.07 4.85 -16.44
CA ASP A 175 -19.22 4.71 -15.25
C ASP A 175 -18.20 5.85 -15.15
N TRP A 176 -17.66 6.29 -16.30
CA TRP A 176 -16.77 7.44 -16.37
C TRP A 176 -17.47 8.74 -15.93
N GLN A 177 -18.69 8.98 -16.39
CA GLN A 177 -19.46 10.16 -15.95
C GLN A 177 -19.74 10.13 -14.45
N VAL A 178 -20.04 8.97 -13.89
CA VAL A 178 -20.23 8.78 -12.44
C VAL A 178 -18.91 8.97 -11.69
N TYR A 179 -17.79 8.46 -12.22
CA TYR A 179 -16.45 8.66 -11.64
C TYR A 179 -16.10 10.15 -11.55
N LYS A 180 -16.35 10.93 -12.61
CA LYS A 180 -16.18 12.40 -12.61
C LYS A 180 -17.07 13.07 -11.56
N LYS A 181 -18.35 12.69 -11.51
CA LYS A 181 -19.34 13.24 -10.55
C LYS A 181 -18.89 13.00 -9.12
N VAL A 182 -18.43 11.78 -8.79
CA VAL A 182 -17.98 11.44 -7.44
C VAL A 182 -16.69 12.19 -7.08
N ASN A 183 -15.71 12.28 -8.00
CA ASN A 183 -14.52 13.11 -7.77
C ASN A 183 -14.89 14.57 -7.50
N HIS A 184 -15.87 15.14 -8.22
CA HIS A 184 -16.36 16.49 -7.98
C HIS A 184 -17.01 16.64 -6.61
N LYS A 185 -17.86 15.68 -6.19
CA LYS A 185 -18.50 15.65 -4.87
C LYS A 185 -17.46 15.62 -3.74
N PHE A 186 -16.38 14.85 -3.90
CA PHE A 186 -15.26 14.86 -2.96
C PHE A 186 -14.50 16.20 -2.97
N ALA A 187 -14.28 16.79 -4.15
CA ALA A 187 -13.64 18.10 -4.25
C ALA A 187 -14.43 19.17 -3.49
N GLU A 188 -15.74 19.25 -3.66
CA GLU A 188 -16.62 20.17 -2.92
C GLU A 188 -16.52 19.94 -1.41
N SER A 189 -16.62 18.66 -0.98
CA SER A 189 -16.53 18.31 0.44
C SER A 189 -15.18 18.68 1.08
N ILE A 190 -14.08 18.60 0.31
CA ILE A 190 -12.76 19.02 0.74
C ILE A 190 -12.70 20.53 0.84
N LEU A 191 -13.13 21.25 -0.20
CA LEU A 191 -13.07 22.71 -0.27
C LEU A 191 -13.82 23.40 0.88
N GLU A 192 -14.91 22.79 1.36
CA GLU A 192 -15.65 23.25 2.55
C GLU A 192 -14.82 23.22 3.84
N GLU A 193 -13.83 22.35 3.92
CA GLU A 193 -13.03 22.11 5.13
C GLU A 193 -11.69 22.85 5.14
N LEU A 194 -11.25 23.33 3.97
CA LEU A 194 -9.91 23.89 3.85
C LEU A 194 -9.75 25.20 4.62
N PRO A 195 -8.61 25.41 5.31
CA PRO A 195 -8.28 26.67 5.96
C PRO A 195 -8.11 27.78 4.91
N ALA A 196 -8.08 29.02 5.38
CA ALA A 196 -8.02 30.21 4.50
C ALA A 196 -6.79 30.23 3.58
N LYS A 197 -5.65 29.67 4.02
CA LYS A 197 -4.39 29.68 3.25
C LYS A 197 -3.63 28.37 3.37
N ASN A 198 -2.93 28.04 2.27
CA ASN A 198 -1.89 27.00 2.22
C ASN A 198 -2.29 25.63 2.80
N PRO A 199 -3.43 25.01 2.42
CA PRO A 199 -3.80 23.70 2.90
C PRO A 199 -2.86 22.60 2.38
N PHE A 200 -2.63 21.57 3.21
CA PHE A 200 -1.93 20.34 2.83
C PHE A 200 -2.92 19.21 2.64
N ILE A 201 -2.94 18.63 1.42
CA ILE A 201 -3.91 17.60 1.05
C ILE A 201 -3.16 16.37 0.55
N PHE A 202 -3.45 15.23 1.17
CA PHE A 202 -2.87 13.93 0.81
C PHE A 202 -3.94 13.00 0.28
N ILE A 203 -4.03 12.89 -1.04
CA ILE A 203 -5.02 12.10 -1.77
C ILE A 203 -4.50 10.67 -1.92
N GLN A 204 -5.38 9.69 -1.64
CA GLN A 204 -5.04 8.27 -1.68
C GLN A 204 -5.73 7.58 -2.85
N ASP A 205 -4.89 7.00 -3.72
CA ASP A 205 -5.22 5.95 -4.66
C ASP A 205 -6.01 6.36 -5.93
N TYR A 206 -6.13 5.42 -6.84
CA TYR A 206 -6.70 5.51 -8.20
C TYR A 206 -8.18 5.90 -8.24
N HIS A 207 -8.84 5.87 -7.11
CA HIS A 207 -10.22 6.35 -6.99
C HIS A 207 -10.37 7.86 -7.26
N PHE A 208 -9.30 8.62 -7.09
CA PHE A 208 -9.29 10.08 -7.10
C PHE A 208 -8.30 10.69 -8.10
N ALA A 209 -8.16 10.07 -9.27
CA ALA A 209 -7.23 10.55 -10.30
C ALA A 209 -7.52 12.00 -10.76
N LEU A 210 -8.77 12.47 -10.68
CA LEU A 210 -9.16 13.81 -11.13
C LEU A 210 -9.12 14.86 -10.03
N LEU A 211 -9.11 14.43 -8.77
CA LEU A 211 -9.38 15.27 -7.60
C LEU A 211 -8.38 16.42 -7.43
N ALA A 212 -7.09 16.13 -7.64
CA ALA A 212 -6.04 17.13 -7.47
C ALA A 212 -6.22 18.35 -8.38
N ARG A 213 -6.57 18.13 -9.65
CA ARG A 213 -6.85 19.20 -10.60
C ARG A 213 -8.06 20.01 -10.20
N MET A 214 -9.16 19.35 -9.83
CA MET A 214 -10.40 20.02 -9.41
C MET A 214 -10.17 20.92 -8.19
N ILE A 215 -9.34 20.49 -7.23
CA ILE A 215 -8.99 21.30 -6.06
C ILE A 215 -8.09 22.48 -6.47
N LYS A 216 -7.05 22.25 -7.27
CA LYS A 216 -6.09 23.30 -7.67
C LYS A 216 -6.73 24.43 -8.47
N GLU A 217 -7.77 24.15 -9.23
CA GLU A 217 -8.54 25.19 -9.99
C GLU A 217 -9.23 26.18 -9.04
N LYS A 218 -9.66 25.75 -7.88
CA LYS A 218 -10.32 26.58 -6.86
C LYS A 218 -9.36 27.11 -5.79
N ARG A 219 -8.31 26.34 -5.49
CA ARG A 219 -7.31 26.61 -4.46
C ARG A 219 -5.90 26.40 -5.02
N PRO A 220 -5.39 27.33 -5.85
CA PRO A 220 -4.03 27.25 -6.41
C PRO A 220 -2.93 27.21 -5.33
N ASP A 221 -3.19 27.75 -4.16
CA ASP A 221 -2.31 27.76 -2.99
C ASP A 221 -2.22 26.41 -2.27
N ALA A 222 -3.12 25.46 -2.53
CA ALA A 222 -3.09 24.14 -1.91
C ALA A 222 -1.83 23.35 -2.30
N THR A 223 -1.21 22.69 -1.33
CA THR A 223 -0.12 21.74 -1.57
C THR A 223 -0.69 20.34 -1.56
N ILE A 224 -0.58 19.64 -2.70
CA ILE A 224 -1.28 18.37 -2.92
C ILE A 224 -0.30 17.27 -3.28
N ALA A 225 -0.31 16.17 -2.51
CA ALA A 225 0.23 14.89 -2.92
C ALA A 225 -0.89 13.93 -3.32
N LEU A 226 -0.70 13.23 -4.42
CA LEU A 226 -1.49 12.06 -4.80
C LEU A 226 -0.60 10.82 -4.66
N PHE A 227 -1.00 9.86 -3.86
CA PHE A 227 -0.31 8.58 -3.73
C PHE A 227 -1.11 7.48 -4.42
N TRP A 228 -0.51 6.87 -5.44
CA TRP A 228 -1.10 5.81 -6.24
C TRP A 228 -0.63 4.45 -5.73
N HIS A 229 -1.48 3.72 -5.06
CA HIS A 229 -1.11 2.49 -4.35
C HIS A 229 -0.90 1.27 -5.24
N ILE A 230 -1.63 1.20 -6.35
CA ILE A 230 -1.55 0.08 -7.30
C ILE A 230 -0.40 0.25 -8.30
N PRO A 231 0.00 -0.78 -9.05
CA PRO A 231 1.00 -0.61 -10.09
C PRO A 231 0.60 0.47 -11.11
N TRP A 232 1.59 1.10 -11.74
CA TRP A 232 1.37 1.88 -12.95
C TRP A 232 1.91 1.08 -14.13
N PRO A 233 1.08 0.76 -15.15
CA PRO A 233 1.48 -0.06 -16.27
C PRO A 233 2.39 0.70 -17.22
N ASN A 234 2.95 -0.01 -18.22
CA ASN A 234 3.68 0.65 -19.32
C ASN A 234 2.73 1.52 -20.17
N PRO A 235 3.27 2.46 -20.97
CA PRO A 235 2.46 3.36 -21.79
C PRO A 235 1.53 2.66 -22.78
N GLU A 236 1.94 1.55 -23.37
CA GLU A 236 1.14 0.79 -24.32
C GLU A 236 -0.12 0.22 -23.67
N ALA A 237 0.04 -0.38 -22.47
CA ALA A 237 -1.10 -0.90 -21.73
C ALA A 237 -2.02 0.23 -21.25
N PHE A 238 -1.48 1.36 -20.75
CA PHE A 238 -2.30 2.48 -20.30
C PHE A 238 -3.06 3.16 -21.45
N SER A 239 -2.50 3.16 -22.65
CA SER A 239 -3.10 3.80 -23.84
C SER A 239 -4.44 3.22 -24.29
N ILE A 240 -4.81 2.02 -23.81
CA ILE A 240 -6.14 1.46 -24.10
C ILE A 240 -7.26 2.12 -23.28
N CYS A 241 -6.94 2.94 -22.26
CA CYS A 241 -7.93 3.69 -21.50
C CYS A 241 -8.49 4.84 -22.36
N PRO A 242 -9.81 4.89 -22.64
CA PRO A 242 -10.37 5.97 -23.46
C PRO A 242 -10.21 7.36 -22.83
N TYR A 243 -10.04 7.43 -21.52
CA TYR A 243 -9.98 8.68 -20.74
C TYR A 243 -8.58 8.97 -20.19
N GLN A 244 -7.56 8.44 -20.89
CA GLN A 244 -6.15 8.53 -20.50
C GLN A 244 -5.66 9.96 -20.30
N GLU A 245 -6.06 10.88 -21.18
CA GLU A 245 -5.64 12.28 -21.11
C GLU A 245 -6.24 12.99 -19.89
N GLU A 246 -7.52 12.82 -19.62
CA GLU A 246 -8.21 13.43 -18.47
C GLU A 246 -7.65 12.90 -17.16
N ILE A 247 -7.37 11.59 -17.06
CA ILE A 247 -6.75 10.96 -15.89
C ILE A 247 -5.37 11.57 -15.63
N LEU A 248 -4.50 11.58 -16.64
CA LEU A 248 -3.16 12.15 -16.51
C LEU A 248 -3.21 13.64 -16.16
N ASN A 249 -4.07 14.42 -16.80
CA ASN A 249 -4.28 15.83 -16.46
C ASN A 249 -4.77 16.03 -15.03
N GLY A 250 -5.66 15.17 -14.56
CA GLY A 250 -6.16 15.17 -13.20
C GLY A 250 -5.03 14.95 -12.20
N MET A 251 -4.23 13.89 -12.41
CA MET A 251 -3.09 13.55 -11.56
C MET A 251 -2.00 14.64 -11.56
N LEU A 252 -1.70 15.24 -12.72
CA LEU A 252 -0.78 16.39 -12.85
C LEU A 252 -1.34 17.69 -12.24
N GLY A 253 -2.53 17.67 -11.65
CA GLY A 253 -3.02 18.66 -10.71
C GLY A 253 -2.27 18.65 -9.38
N SER A 254 -1.59 17.57 -9.02
CA SER A 254 -0.78 17.44 -7.80
C SER A 254 0.55 18.19 -7.89
N ASP A 255 1.16 18.49 -6.76
CA ASP A 255 2.56 18.94 -6.68
C ASP A 255 3.50 17.73 -6.66
N LEU A 256 3.05 16.63 -6.06
CA LEU A 256 3.76 15.34 -5.99
C LEU A 256 2.82 14.19 -6.33
N VAL A 257 3.25 13.30 -7.23
CA VAL A 257 2.64 11.99 -7.45
C VAL A 257 3.59 10.92 -6.92
N GLY A 258 3.12 10.15 -5.94
CA GLY A 258 3.88 9.07 -5.30
C GLY A 258 3.45 7.70 -5.83
N PHE A 259 4.41 6.82 -6.07
CA PHE A 259 4.22 5.41 -6.40
C PHE A 259 5.00 4.52 -5.43
N GLN A 260 4.75 3.21 -5.46
CA GLN A 260 5.40 2.25 -4.58
C GLN A 260 6.87 2.00 -4.95
N VAL A 261 7.18 1.90 -6.25
CA VAL A 261 8.49 1.52 -6.75
C VAL A 261 8.93 2.37 -7.93
N GLN A 262 10.24 2.46 -8.15
CA GLN A 262 10.83 3.32 -9.19
C GLN A 262 10.35 2.97 -10.61
N SER A 263 10.11 1.69 -10.90
CA SER A 263 9.61 1.29 -12.22
C SER A 263 8.23 1.87 -12.54
N HIS A 264 7.36 2.02 -11.55
CA HIS A 264 6.06 2.68 -11.73
C HIS A 264 6.22 4.19 -12.00
N CYS A 265 7.20 4.84 -11.34
CA CYS A 265 7.54 6.23 -11.64
C CYS A 265 8.00 6.40 -13.08
N ASN A 266 8.90 5.54 -13.55
CA ASN A 266 9.41 5.56 -14.91
C ASN A 266 8.29 5.36 -15.93
N ASN A 267 7.45 4.34 -15.70
CA ASN A 267 6.29 4.09 -16.55
C ASN A 267 5.32 5.27 -16.60
N PHE A 268 5.08 5.95 -15.47
CA PHE A 268 4.22 7.14 -15.43
C PHE A 268 4.83 8.30 -16.23
N LEU A 269 6.12 8.57 -16.07
CA LEU A 269 6.84 9.59 -16.82
C LEU A 269 6.78 9.32 -18.34
N ASP A 270 7.04 8.06 -18.73
CA ASP A 270 6.95 7.63 -20.13
C ASP A 270 5.52 7.75 -20.66
N THR A 271 4.52 7.40 -19.86
CA THR A 271 3.10 7.56 -20.21
C THR A 271 2.76 9.03 -20.43
N ALA A 272 3.14 9.91 -19.52
CA ALA A 272 2.91 11.35 -19.64
C ALA A 272 3.62 11.95 -20.87
N ASN A 273 4.85 11.51 -21.15
CA ASN A 273 5.62 11.97 -22.30
C ASN A 273 5.00 11.55 -23.65
N ARG A 274 4.40 10.36 -23.73
CA ARG A 274 3.82 9.83 -24.96
C ARG A 274 2.39 10.30 -25.23
N LEU A 275 1.59 10.47 -24.18
CA LEU A 275 0.15 10.69 -24.30
C LEU A 275 -0.27 12.14 -24.05
N LEU A 276 0.63 12.98 -23.56
CA LEU A 276 0.36 14.38 -23.31
C LEU A 276 1.39 15.28 -24.00
N GLU A 277 0.95 16.47 -24.41
CA GLU A 277 1.86 17.56 -24.74
C GLU A 277 2.50 18.10 -23.44
N SER A 278 3.60 17.49 -23.02
CA SER A 278 4.28 17.77 -21.77
C SER A 278 5.80 17.63 -21.95
N ARG A 279 6.56 18.26 -21.03
CA ARG A 279 8.02 18.10 -20.96
C ARG A 279 8.35 17.26 -19.73
N VAL A 280 8.97 16.11 -19.94
CA VAL A 280 9.49 15.26 -18.86
C VAL A 280 10.93 15.64 -18.56
N ASN A 281 11.22 15.87 -17.29
CA ASN A 281 12.58 16.04 -16.76
C ASN A 281 12.99 14.77 -16.02
N THR A 282 13.87 13.97 -16.64
CA THR A 282 14.33 12.69 -16.11
C THR A 282 15.29 12.84 -14.95
N GLU A 283 16.05 13.95 -14.85
CA GLU A 283 16.96 14.21 -13.74
C GLU A 283 16.21 14.56 -12.45
N LYS A 284 15.14 15.36 -12.58
CA LYS A 284 14.30 15.77 -11.45
C LYS A 284 13.15 14.79 -11.19
N PHE A 285 12.92 13.81 -12.07
CA PHE A 285 11.72 12.98 -12.06
C PHE A 285 10.46 13.84 -11.97
N SER A 286 10.23 14.70 -12.96
CA SER A 286 9.10 15.61 -12.99
C SER A 286 8.48 15.74 -14.38
N VAL A 287 7.22 16.16 -14.42
CA VAL A 287 6.46 16.49 -15.62
C VAL A 287 6.10 17.97 -15.58
N VAL A 288 6.49 18.71 -16.61
CA VAL A 288 6.14 20.13 -16.78
C VAL A 288 5.07 20.26 -17.83
N ARG A 289 3.91 20.78 -17.44
CA ARG A 289 2.78 21.09 -18.33
C ARG A 289 2.09 22.38 -17.92
N HIS A 290 1.76 23.23 -18.88
CA HIS A 290 1.11 24.54 -18.64
C HIS A 290 1.82 25.39 -17.56
N LYS A 291 3.17 25.42 -17.60
CA LYS A 291 4.03 26.15 -16.63
C LYS A 291 3.96 25.61 -15.20
N LYS A 292 3.33 24.46 -14.97
CA LYS A 292 3.31 23.78 -13.69
C LYS A 292 4.20 22.55 -13.74
N GLU A 293 5.04 22.35 -12.72
CA GLU A 293 5.88 21.18 -12.53
C GLU A 293 5.24 20.25 -11.48
N THR A 294 5.09 18.97 -11.82
CA THR A 294 4.62 17.91 -10.92
C THR A 294 5.75 16.92 -10.74
N TYR A 295 6.17 16.69 -9.50
CA TYR A 295 7.24 15.74 -9.17
C TYR A 295 6.68 14.33 -9.03
N VAL A 296 7.49 13.34 -9.40
CA VAL A 296 7.14 11.92 -9.36
C VAL A 296 8.16 11.19 -8.48
N ARG A 297 7.71 10.48 -7.43
CA ARG A 297 8.61 9.85 -6.46
C ARG A 297 8.21 8.41 -6.14
N ALA A 298 9.22 7.56 -5.98
CA ALA A 298 9.03 6.25 -5.38
C ALA A 298 9.03 6.40 -3.85
N CYS A 299 7.90 6.09 -3.24
CA CYS A 299 7.67 6.18 -1.80
C CYS A 299 7.06 4.86 -1.32
N PRO A 300 7.85 3.79 -1.11
CA PRO A 300 7.33 2.49 -0.72
C PRO A 300 6.61 2.55 0.63
N ILE A 301 5.31 2.27 0.61
CA ILE A 301 4.48 2.24 1.82
C ILE A 301 4.88 1.08 2.73
N SER A 302 4.76 1.26 4.04
CA SER A 302 5.12 0.23 5.00
C SER A 302 4.08 0.11 6.11
N VAL A 303 4.39 -0.73 7.09
CA VAL A 303 3.60 -0.97 8.29
C VAL A 303 4.27 -0.36 9.50
N ASP A 304 3.56 -0.27 10.61
CA ASP A 304 4.19 -0.02 11.90
C ASP A 304 5.08 -1.21 12.27
N GLY A 305 6.37 -0.96 12.50
CA GLY A 305 7.33 -2.01 12.89
C GLY A 305 7.02 -2.66 14.25
N HIS A 306 6.15 -2.04 15.04
CA HIS A 306 5.72 -2.49 16.38
C HIS A 306 4.35 -3.18 16.37
N ILE A 307 3.90 -3.74 15.25
CA ILE A 307 2.65 -4.51 15.19
C ILE A 307 2.63 -5.53 16.33
N GLY A 308 1.56 -5.50 17.14
CA GLY A 308 1.33 -6.41 18.27
C GLY A 308 2.12 -6.10 19.57
N GLY A 309 2.77 -4.90 19.71
CA GLY A 309 3.53 -4.50 20.90
C GLY A 309 4.86 -5.25 21.08
N GLU A 310 5.64 -4.92 22.12
CA GLU A 310 6.97 -5.52 22.36
C GLU A 310 6.90 -6.90 23.08
N SER A 311 5.78 -7.23 23.73
CA SER A 311 5.64 -8.45 24.53
C SER A 311 4.52 -9.35 24.03
N PHE A 312 4.68 -10.66 24.25
CA PHE A 312 3.61 -11.63 24.04
C PHE A 312 2.47 -11.34 25.01
N ASN A 313 1.33 -10.95 24.44
CA ASN A 313 0.10 -10.75 25.20
C ASN A 313 -0.49 -12.13 25.58
N ILE A 314 -1.06 -12.25 26.80
CA ILE A 314 -1.72 -13.48 27.28
C ILE A 314 -2.89 -13.88 26.36
N GLU A 315 -3.59 -12.90 25.80
CA GLU A 315 -4.69 -13.15 24.87
C GLU A 315 -4.19 -13.77 23.56
N LEU A 316 -3.07 -13.29 23.01
CA LEU A 316 -2.42 -13.88 21.83
C LEU A 316 -2.03 -15.34 22.08
N ILE A 317 -1.44 -15.63 23.24
CA ILE A 317 -1.06 -17.00 23.60
C ILE A 317 -2.29 -17.91 23.71
N ARG A 318 -3.36 -17.44 24.36
CA ARG A 318 -4.62 -18.19 24.48
C ARG A 318 -5.23 -18.49 23.12
N GLU A 319 -5.23 -17.49 22.24
CA GLU A 319 -5.78 -17.65 20.89
C GLU A 319 -4.94 -18.61 20.04
N MET A 320 -3.62 -18.54 20.14
CA MET A 320 -2.73 -19.52 19.50
C MET A 320 -2.99 -20.94 20.00
N GLN A 321 -3.23 -21.14 21.31
CA GLN A 321 -3.57 -22.45 21.87
C GLN A 321 -4.94 -22.94 21.39
N ARG A 322 -5.93 -22.04 21.30
CA ARG A 322 -7.26 -22.35 20.74
C ARG A 322 -7.16 -22.83 19.30
N LEU A 323 -6.44 -22.08 18.45
CA LEU A 323 -6.24 -22.41 17.03
C LEU A 323 -5.47 -23.73 16.86
N LYS A 324 -4.45 -23.99 17.67
CA LYS A 324 -3.72 -25.25 17.65
C LYS A 324 -4.65 -26.45 17.91
N LYS A 325 -5.56 -26.31 18.87
CA LYS A 325 -6.53 -27.36 19.20
C LYS A 325 -7.61 -27.49 18.14
N GLU A 326 -8.15 -26.35 17.67
CA GLU A 326 -9.26 -26.32 16.69
C GLU A 326 -8.87 -26.96 15.35
N TYR A 327 -7.64 -26.70 14.89
CA TYR A 327 -7.14 -27.16 13.60
C TYR A 327 -6.13 -28.31 13.70
N GLU A 328 -5.97 -28.92 14.88
CA GLU A 328 -5.06 -30.05 15.13
C GLU A 328 -3.62 -29.78 14.65
N LEU A 329 -3.09 -28.59 14.96
CA LEU A 329 -1.80 -28.13 14.45
C LEU A 329 -0.59 -28.67 15.22
N GLU A 330 -0.78 -29.41 16.31
CA GLU A 330 0.34 -29.88 17.13
C GLU A 330 1.21 -30.88 16.35
N GLY A 331 2.51 -30.59 16.29
CA GLY A 331 3.47 -31.38 15.52
C GLY A 331 3.32 -31.27 13.99
N LYS A 332 2.51 -30.33 13.49
CA LYS A 332 2.35 -30.08 12.05
C LYS A 332 3.23 -28.93 11.61
N ILE A 333 3.57 -28.95 10.33
CA ILE A 333 4.17 -27.84 9.60
C ILE A 333 3.03 -26.97 9.09
N VAL A 334 3.01 -25.71 9.53
CA VAL A 334 1.91 -24.78 9.26
C VAL A 334 2.35 -23.70 8.28
N GLY A 335 1.70 -23.65 7.12
CA GLY A 335 1.79 -22.52 6.20
C GLY A 335 0.59 -21.58 6.35
N VAL A 336 0.77 -20.30 6.08
CA VAL A 336 -0.33 -19.33 6.07
C VAL A 336 -0.34 -18.46 4.82
N GLY A 337 -1.53 -18.14 4.33
CA GLY A 337 -1.80 -17.13 3.32
C GLY A 337 -2.93 -16.22 3.77
N VAL A 338 -2.76 -14.91 3.62
CA VAL A 338 -3.76 -13.91 4.01
C VAL A 338 -4.01 -12.97 2.84
N ASP A 339 -5.22 -12.98 2.30
CA ASP A 339 -5.56 -12.16 1.14
C ASP A 339 -7.03 -11.74 1.15
N ARG A 340 -7.32 -10.64 0.48
CA ARG A 340 -8.65 -10.48 -0.11
C ARG A 340 -8.78 -11.48 -1.25
N ILE A 341 -9.95 -12.03 -1.46
CA ILE A 341 -10.22 -12.89 -2.61
C ILE A 341 -10.24 -12.00 -3.85
N ASP A 342 -9.11 -11.98 -4.57
CA ASP A 342 -8.85 -11.11 -5.73
C ASP A 342 -7.95 -11.88 -6.72
N TYR A 343 -8.26 -11.82 -8.00
CA TYR A 343 -7.52 -12.55 -9.03
C TYR A 343 -6.05 -12.10 -9.16
N THR A 344 -5.71 -10.92 -8.64
CA THR A 344 -4.32 -10.45 -8.61
C THR A 344 -3.47 -11.15 -7.55
N LYS A 345 -4.07 -11.87 -6.61
CA LYS A 345 -3.37 -12.43 -5.43
C LYS A 345 -2.77 -13.82 -5.66
N GLY A 346 -3.05 -14.46 -6.79
CA GLY A 346 -2.46 -15.76 -7.13
C GLY A 346 -2.84 -16.88 -6.14
N ILE A 347 -4.10 -16.85 -5.65
CA ILE A 347 -4.59 -17.88 -4.71
C ILE A 347 -4.72 -19.23 -5.43
N VAL A 348 -5.17 -19.24 -6.66
CA VAL A 348 -5.30 -20.46 -7.50
C VAL A 348 -3.93 -21.09 -7.71
N GLU A 349 -2.94 -20.30 -8.13
CA GLU A 349 -1.55 -20.72 -8.33
C GLU A 349 -0.94 -21.29 -7.04
N ARG A 350 -1.25 -20.67 -5.91
CA ARG A 350 -0.84 -21.13 -4.57
C ARG A 350 -1.39 -22.52 -4.26
N MET A 351 -2.69 -22.75 -4.50
CA MET A 351 -3.32 -24.07 -4.27
C MET A 351 -2.76 -25.14 -5.20
N LEU A 352 -2.44 -24.79 -6.45
CA LEU A 352 -1.77 -25.68 -7.39
C LEU A 352 -0.33 -26.03 -6.96
N ALA A 353 0.40 -25.04 -6.44
CA ALA A 353 1.76 -25.26 -5.94
C ALA A 353 1.80 -26.14 -4.69
N ILE A 354 0.82 -26.01 -3.79
CA ILE A 354 0.66 -26.88 -2.62
C ILE A 354 0.35 -28.32 -3.06
N ASP A 355 -0.56 -28.49 -4.02
CA ASP A 355 -0.85 -29.82 -4.59
C ASP A 355 0.41 -30.44 -5.18
N ARG A 356 1.15 -29.68 -6.00
CA ARG A 356 2.39 -30.14 -6.62
C ARG A 356 3.46 -30.49 -5.60
N PHE A 357 3.58 -29.70 -4.53
CA PHE A 357 4.48 -29.98 -3.40
C PHE A 357 4.16 -31.33 -2.75
N LEU A 358 2.90 -31.60 -2.43
CA LEU A 358 2.49 -32.86 -1.80
C LEU A 358 2.60 -34.09 -2.74
N GLU A 359 2.51 -33.87 -4.05
CA GLU A 359 2.81 -34.93 -5.03
C GLU A 359 4.31 -35.30 -5.05
N LYS A 360 5.17 -34.27 -5.11
CA LYS A 360 6.63 -34.46 -5.19
C LYS A 360 7.23 -34.99 -3.89
N TYR A 361 6.65 -34.58 -2.76
CA TYR A 361 7.18 -34.82 -1.41
C TYR A 361 6.15 -35.50 -0.51
N PRO A 362 5.80 -36.77 -0.78
CA PRO A 362 4.75 -37.49 -0.06
C PRO A 362 5.05 -37.71 1.43
N GLN A 363 6.33 -37.58 1.88
CA GLN A 363 6.72 -37.62 3.29
C GLN A 363 6.12 -36.49 4.16
N TYR A 364 5.59 -35.43 3.54
CA TYR A 364 4.91 -34.35 4.23
C TYR A 364 3.40 -34.55 4.38
N LYS A 365 2.83 -35.57 3.74
CA LYS A 365 1.42 -35.93 3.98
C LYS A 365 1.19 -36.21 5.46
N LYS A 366 0.05 -35.77 5.98
CA LYS A 366 -0.33 -35.77 7.41
C LYS A 366 0.50 -34.88 8.33
N LYS A 367 1.61 -34.30 7.85
CA LYS A 367 2.47 -33.40 8.63
C LYS A 367 2.33 -31.94 8.23
N PHE A 368 1.68 -31.66 7.12
CA PHE A 368 1.56 -30.34 6.51
C PHE A 368 0.12 -29.84 6.58
N ILE A 369 -0.07 -28.58 6.97
CA ILE A 369 -1.35 -27.87 6.90
C ILE A 369 -1.09 -26.47 6.37
N PHE A 370 -1.88 -26.04 5.40
CA PHE A 370 -1.88 -24.69 4.90
C PHE A 370 -3.21 -24.00 5.26
N ILE A 371 -3.13 -22.87 5.95
CA ILE A 371 -4.31 -22.08 6.36
C ILE A 371 -4.41 -20.86 5.44
N GLN A 372 -5.46 -20.81 4.62
CA GLN A 372 -5.79 -19.67 3.78
C GLN A 372 -6.88 -18.83 4.43
N LEU A 373 -6.53 -17.60 4.84
CA LEU A 373 -7.50 -16.58 5.23
C LEU A 373 -7.90 -15.80 3.98
N GLY A 374 -9.16 -15.90 3.57
CA GLY A 374 -9.69 -15.29 2.36
C GLY A 374 -10.83 -14.31 2.68
N ALA A 375 -10.56 -13.00 2.69
CA ALA A 375 -11.63 -12.01 2.87
C ALA A 375 -12.39 -11.81 1.55
N PRO A 376 -13.74 -12.05 1.51
CA PRO A 376 -14.55 -11.74 0.34
C PRO A 376 -14.40 -10.28 -0.08
N SER A 377 -14.27 -10.02 -1.37
CA SER A 377 -14.06 -8.68 -1.89
C SER A 377 -14.83 -8.49 -3.20
N ARG A 378 -15.45 -7.33 -3.39
CA ARG A 378 -16.09 -6.92 -4.66
C ARG A 378 -17.03 -7.98 -5.24
N THR A 379 -17.80 -8.66 -4.38
CA THR A 379 -18.66 -9.80 -4.73
C THR A 379 -19.73 -9.50 -5.77
N HIS A 380 -20.06 -8.24 -6.00
CA HIS A 380 -20.96 -7.78 -7.06
C HIS A 380 -20.34 -7.84 -8.45
N ILE A 381 -18.99 -7.85 -8.56
CA ILE A 381 -18.29 -7.96 -9.83
C ILE A 381 -18.20 -9.45 -10.23
N LYS A 382 -18.71 -9.78 -11.42
CA LYS A 382 -18.81 -11.16 -11.93
C LYS A 382 -17.50 -11.95 -11.80
N ARG A 383 -16.35 -11.37 -12.21
CA ARG A 383 -15.05 -12.05 -12.15
C ARG A 383 -14.62 -12.43 -10.73
N TYR A 384 -14.94 -11.61 -9.74
CA TYR A 384 -14.64 -11.92 -8.33
C TYR A 384 -15.54 -13.02 -7.77
N HIS A 385 -16.80 -13.03 -8.19
CA HIS A 385 -17.75 -14.09 -7.82
C HIS A 385 -17.32 -15.44 -8.42
N GLU A 386 -16.95 -15.47 -9.70
CA GLU A 386 -16.43 -16.65 -10.39
C GLU A 386 -15.16 -17.18 -9.71
N LEU A 387 -14.21 -16.30 -9.36
CA LEU A 387 -12.99 -16.67 -8.66
C LEU A 387 -13.26 -17.33 -7.30
N MET A 388 -14.24 -16.85 -6.54
CA MET A 388 -14.60 -17.47 -5.26
C MET A 388 -15.04 -18.92 -5.47
N GLY A 389 -15.89 -19.18 -6.45
CA GLY A 389 -16.33 -20.53 -6.81
C GLY A 389 -15.18 -21.43 -7.30
N GLU A 390 -14.29 -20.87 -8.13
CA GLU A 390 -13.08 -21.56 -8.61
C GLU A 390 -12.16 -22.00 -7.46
N ILE A 391 -11.94 -21.12 -6.47
CA ILE A 391 -11.12 -21.45 -5.30
C ILE A 391 -11.80 -22.48 -4.41
N ASP A 392 -13.11 -22.35 -4.14
CA ASP A 392 -13.88 -23.32 -3.34
C ASP A 392 -13.77 -24.72 -3.96
N GLU A 393 -14.07 -24.84 -5.26
CA GLU A 393 -13.99 -26.13 -5.99
C GLU A 393 -12.57 -26.70 -5.99
N LEU A 394 -11.56 -25.85 -6.19
CA LEU A 394 -10.17 -26.28 -6.22
C LEU A 394 -9.71 -26.81 -4.85
N VAL A 395 -10.03 -26.09 -3.77
CA VAL A 395 -9.69 -26.49 -2.39
C VAL A 395 -10.38 -27.83 -2.05
N ASP A 396 -11.67 -27.97 -2.34
CA ASP A 396 -12.42 -29.20 -2.09
C ASP A 396 -11.81 -30.38 -2.85
N LYS A 397 -11.51 -30.21 -4.15
CA LYS A 397 -10.88 -31.23 -4.99
C LYS A 397 -9.51 -31.65 -4.45
N LYS A 398 -8.67 -30.69 -4.00
CA LYS A 398 -7.35 -31.01 -3.45
C LYS A 398 -7.46 -31.68 -2.09
N ASN A 399 -8.32 -31.21 -1.21
CA ASN A 399 -8.56 -31.84 0.08
C ASN A 399 -9.09 -33.27 -0.10
N TRP A 400 -10.02 -33.52 -1.02
CA TRP A 400 -10.52 -34.85 -1.33
C TRP A 400 -9.43 -35.79 -1.86
N LYS A 401 -8.54 -35.30 -2.73
CA LYS A 401 -7.40 -36.06 -3.27
C LYS A 401 -6.47 -36.61 -2.19
N TYR A 402 -6.29 -35.87 -1.10
CA TYR A 402 -5.37 -36.23 -0.02
C TYR A 402 -6.06 -36.66 1.26
N LEU A 403 -7.38 -36.79 1.26
CA LEU A 403 -8.15 -37.18 2.44
C LEU A 403 -7.63 -38.50 3.03
N ASP A 404 -7.19 -38.47 4.30
CA ASP A 404 -6.72 -39.60 5.04
C ASP A 404 -7.07 -39.46 6.52
N GLY A 405 -8.16 -40.14 6.95
CA GLY A 405 -8.85 -39.84 8.19
C GLY A 405 -9.46 -38.47 8.16
N ASP A 406 -9.24 -37.68 9.20
CA ASP A 406 -9.73 -36.30 9.32
C ASP A 406 -8.76 -35.25 8.77
N TRP A 407 -7.54 -35.67 8.37
CA TRP A 407 -6.53 -34.75 7.87
C TRP A 407 -6.85 -34.22 6.47
N LYS A 408 -6.80 -32.91 6.34
CA LYS A 408 -6.90 -32.15 5.09
C LYS A 408 -5.70 -31.20 4.99
N PRO A 409 -5.03 -31.12 3.83
CA PRO A 409 -3.86 -30.25 3.68
C PRO A 409 -4.18 -28.76 3.66
N ILE A 410 -5.40 -28.35 3.31
CA ILE A 410 -5.78 -26.94 3.14
C ILE A 410 -7.00 -26.63 4.02
N ILE A 411 -6.83 -25.65 4.90
CA ILE A 411 -7.91 -25.05 5.67
C ILE A 411 -8.21 -23.69 5.04
N TYR A 412 -9.40 -23.54 4.45
CA TYR A 412 -9.81 -22.29 3.79
C TYR A 412 -10.89 -21.59 4.60
N LEU A 413 -10.55 -20.41 5.15
CA LEU A 413 -11.40 -19.59 6.01
C LEU A 413 -11.89 -18.36 5.23
N LYS A 414 -13.11 -18.43 4.74
CA LYS A 414 -13.73 -17.41 3.87
C LYS A 414 -14.57 -16.43 4.70
N ARG A 415 -13.92 -15.49 5.38
CA ARG A 415 -14.54 -14.40 6.11
C ARG A 415 -13.60 -13.21 6.28
N TYR A 416 -14.13 -12.11 6.78
CA TYR A 416 -13.31 -10.98 7.22
C TYR A 416 -12.64 -11.29 8.54
N PHE A 417 -11.38 -10.89 8.66
CA PHE A 417 -10.56 -10.98 9.86
C PHE A 417 -10.07 -9.58 10.23
N SER A 418 -10.11 -9.22 11.50
CA SER A 418 -9.40 -8.07 12.04
C SER A 418 -7.90 -8.36 12.11
N GLN A 419 -7.09 -7.31 12.30
CA GLN A 419 -5.65 -7.47 12.42
C GLN A 419 -5.27 -8.32 13.65
N ASP A 420 -5.98 -8.13 14.77
CA ASP A 420 -5.78 -8.90 16.00
C ASP A 420 -6.14 -10.38 15.83
N GLU A 421 -7.14 -10.70 14.97
CA GLU A 421 -7.47 -12.08 14.64
C GLU A 421 -6.45 -12.73 13.70
N ILE A 422 -5.71 -11.95 12.87
CA ILE A 422 -4.71 -12.47 11.93
C ILE A 422 -3.38 -12.76 12.63
N GLU A 423 -2.97 -11.94 13.60
CA GLU A 423 -1.67 -12.07 14.28
C GLU A 423 -1.38 -13.48 14.83
N PRO A 424 -2.33 -14.18 15.50
CA PRO A 424 -2.11 -15.54 15.96
C PRO A 424 -1.74 -16.54 14.86
N TYR A 425 -2.34 -16.41 13.66
CA TYR A 425 -2.00 -17.25 12.50
C TYR A 425 -0.59 -16.97 12.00
N TYR A 426 -0.18 -15.71 11.92
CA TYR A 426 1.20 -15.35 11.58
C TYR A 426 2.19 -15.95 12.57
N MET A 427 1.90 -15.84 13.87
CA MET A 427 2.78 -16.37 14.93
C MET A 427 2.91 -17.89 14.88
N LEU A 428 1.83 -18.63 14.59
CA LEU A 428 1.80 -20.09 14.49
C LEU A 428 2.50 -20.62 13.25
N ALA A 429 2.51 -19.85 12.15
CA ALA A 429 2.98 -20.34 10.87
C ALA A 429 4.50 -20.54 10.82
N ASP A 430 4.95 -21.66 10.25
CA ASP A 430 6.35 -21.94 9.92
C ASP A 430 6.79 -21.17 8.67
N PHE A 431 5.83 -20.82 7.81
CA PHE A 431 6.06 -19.97 6.65
C PHE A 431 4.78 -19.25 6.21
N CYS A 432 4.96 -18.09 5.57
CA CYS A 432 3.88 -17.35 4.92
C CYS A 432 4.10 -17.31 3.41
N ILE A 433 3.00 -17.43 2.66
CA ILE A 433 3.02 -17.32 1.19
C ILE A 433 2.29 -16.06 0.74
N VAL A 434 2.99 -15.21 0.00
CA VAL A 434 2.46 -14.06 -0.72
C VAL A 434 2.72 -14.27 -2.21
N SER A 435 1.73 -14.76 -2.94
CA SER A 435 1.85 -15.20 -4.35
C SER A 435 1.21 -14.25 -5.35
N SER A 436 1.07 -12.96 -5.03
CA SER A 436 0.42 -12.01 -5.95
C SER A 436 0.99 -12.09 -7.36
N LEU A 437 0.12 -12.18 -8.36
CA LEU A 437 0.49 -12.18 -9.78
C LEU A 437 1.03 -10.80 -10.20
N HIS A 438 0.51 -9.73 -9.60
CA HIS A 438 1.04 -8.37 -9.67
C HIS A 438 0.47 -7.55 -8.52
N ASP A 439 1.30 -6.77 -7.85
CA ASP A 439 0.88 -5.93 -6.71
C ASP A 439 1.77 -4.69 -6.58
N GLY A 440 1.18 -3.57 -6.21
CA GLY A 440 1.94 -2.33 -5.99
C GLY A 440 2.97 -2.45 -4.87
N MET A 441 2.57 -3.01 -3.73
CA MET A 441 3.45 -3.27 -2.57
C MET A 441 3.22 -4.67 -2.01
N ASN A 442 2.09 -4.97 -1.46
CA ASN A 442 1.66 -6.09 -0.62
C ASN A 442 2.10 -5.94 0.86
N LEU A 443 1.24 -5.36 1.67
CA LEU A 443 1.53 -5.14 3.09
C LEU A 443 1.49 -6.43 3.92
N VAL A 444 0.79 -7.49 3.48
CA VAL A 444 0.75 -8.79 4.18
C VAL A 444 2.15 -9.37 4.36
N ALA A 445 3.04 -9.23 3.36
CA ALA A 445 4.43 -9.63 3.48
C ALA A 445 5.14 -8.90 4.63
N LYS A 446 4.93 -7.59 4.74
CA LYS A 446 5.50 -6.76 5.80
C LYS A 446 4.86 -7.03 7.16
N GLU A 447 3.54 -7.21 7.21
CA GLU A 447 2.79 -7.56 8.43
C GLU A 447 3.25 -8.90 9.00
N TYR A 448 3.42 -9.93 8.17
CA TYR A 448 3.95 -11.22 8.60
C TYR A 448 5.35 -11.07 9.23
N VAL A 449 6.28 -10.41 8.55
CA VAL A 449 7.64 -10.20 9.06
C VAL A 449 7.62 -9.39 10.37
N ALA A 450 6.80 -8.34 10.46
CA ALA A 450 6.65 -7.54 11.68
C ALA A 450 6.06 -8.37 12.85
N ALA A 451 5.11 -9.25 12.58
CA ALA A 451 4.48 -10.12 13.59
C ALA A 451 5.44 -11.20 14.12
N LYS A 452 6.43 -11.66 13.35
CA LYS A 452 7.36 -12.75 13.75
C LYS A 452 8.42 -12.30 14.77
N LYS A 453 7.97 -11.96 15.98
CA LYS A 453 8.83 -11.50 17.09
C LYS A 453 9.84 -12.55 17.57
N ASN A 454 9.52 -13.82 17.43
CA ASN A 454 10.37 -14.94 17.75
C ASN A 454 11.43 -15.25 16.69
N LEU A 455 11.48 -14.48 15.60
CA LEU A 455 12.40 -14.64 14.46
C LEU A 455 12.33 -16.02 13.80
N SER A 456 11.23 -16.75 13.99
CA SER A 456 11.00 -18.05 13.35
C SER A 456 10.18 -17.90 12.09
N GLY A 457 10.29 -18.89 11.21
CA GLY A 457 9.49 -18.93 9.99
C GLY A 457 10.18 -18.30 8.78
N SER A 458 9.57 -18.51 7.62
CA SER A 458 10.07 -18.06 6.33
C SER A 458 9.00 -17.31 5.56
N LEU A 459 9.41 -16.37 4.70
CA LEU A 459 8.51 -15.67 3.78
C LEU A 459 8.79 -16.18 2.35
N ILE A 460 7.75 -16.70 1.69
CA ILE A 460 7.73 -17.01 0.25
C ILE A 460 7.01 -15.84 -0.41
N LEU A 461 7.69 -15.11 -1.29
CA LEU A 461 7.22 -13.84 -1.81
C LEU A 461 7.30 -13.77 -3.33
N SER A 462 6.21 -13.42 -3.97
CA SER A 462 6.19 -13.15 -5.42
C SER A 462 7.12 -11.99 -5.79
N GLN A 463 7.99 -12.22 -6.77
CA GLN A 463 8.86 -11.18 -7.36
C GLN A 463 8.08 -10.03 -8.03
N PHE A 464 6.78 -10.20 -8.26
CA PHE A 464 5.90 -9.21 -8.89
C PHE A 464 5.19 -8.29 -7.87
N THR A 465 5.63 -8.31 -6.60
CA THR A 465 5.18 -7.35 -5.58
C THR A 465 6.22 -6.26 -5.36
N GLY A 466 5.77 -5.08 -4.98
CA GLY A 466 6.70 -4.00 -4.56
C GLY A 466 7.52 -4.41 -3.34
N ALA A 467 6.95 -5.20 -2.42
CA ALA A 467 7.62 -5.69 -1.23
C ALA A 467 8.87 -6.52 -1.54
N ALA A 468 8.92 -7.22 -2.68
CA ALA A 468 10.08 -8.00 -3.11
C ALA A 468 11.33 -7.13 -3.38
N ARG A 469 11.16 -5.83 -3.57
CA ARG A 469 12.28 -4.89 -3.75
C ARG A 469 12.96 -4.51 -2.44
N GLU A 470 12.25 -4.67 -1.33
CA GLU A 470 12.75 -4.34 0.01
C GLU A 470 13.09 -5.60 0.82
N LEU A 471 12.24 -6.64 0.75
CA LEU A 471 12.40 -7.89 1.51
C LEU A 471 13.20 -8.92 0.71
N THR A 472 14.44 -8.61 0.37
CA THR A 472 15.31 -9.43 -0.50
C THR A 472 15.77 -10.74 0.14
N ASP A 473 15.67 -10.89 1.47
CA ASP A 473 15.92 -12.13 2.19
C ASP A 473 14.74 -13.10 2.17
N ALA A 474 13.59 -12.75 1.56
CA ALA A 474 12.50 -13.67 1.29
C ALA A 474 12.89 -14.72 0.24
N ILE A 475 12.19 -15.85 0.23
CA ILE A 475 12.28 -16.83 -0.86
C ILE A 475 11.43 -16.29 -2.00
N LEU A 476 12.10 -15.71 -3.01
CA LEU A 476 11.41 -15.11 -4.16
C LEU A 476 10.95 -16.18 -5.13
N ILE A 477 9.73 -16.03 -5.65
CA ILE A 477 9.11 -16.93 -6.61
C ILE A 477 8.52 -16.20 -7.81
N ASN A 478 8.47 -16.88 -8.94
CA ASN A 478 7.53 -16.58 -10.00
C ASN A 478 6.24 -17.40 -9.78
N PRO A 479 5.11 -16.79 -9.38
CA PRO A 479 3.88 -17.53 -9.06
C PRO A 479 3.29 -18.27 -10.25
N TYR A 480 3.66 -17.93 -11.48
CA TYR A 480 3.26 -18.66 -12.70
C TYR A 480 4.04 -19.96 -12.90
N SER A 481 5.17 -20.15 -12.22
CA SER A 481 5.98 -21.36 -12.27
C SER A 481 5.63 -22.29 -11.11
N ILE A 482 4.66 -23.19 -11.32
CA ILE A 482 4.18 -24.09 -10.26
C ILE A 482 5.31 -25.01 -9.75
N GLU A 483 6.24 -25.44 -10.62
CA GLU A 483 7.38 -26.27 -10.22
C GLU A 483 8.33 -25.52 -9.27
N GLU A 484 8.74 -24.29 -9.63
CA GLU A 484 9.57 -23.41 -8.80
C GLU A 484 8.88 -23.10 -7.48
N PHE A 485 7.58 -22.80 -7.54
CA PHE A 485 6.79 -22.48 -6.36
C PHE A 485 6.69 -23.69 -5.40
N SER A 486 6.49 -24.89 -5.92
CA SER A 486 6.50 -26.12 -5.11
C SER A 486 7.86 -26.36 -4.43
N GLU A 487 8.97 -26.09 -5.11
CA GLU A 487 10.32 -26.14 -4.53
C GLU A 487 10.53 -25.07 -3.45
N ALA A 488 10.02 -23.87 -3.64
CA ALA A 488 10.11 -22.81 -2.63
C ALA A 488 9.42 -23.22 -1.31
N ILE A 489 8.29 -23.95 -1.37
CA ILE A 489 7.63 -24.51 -0.18
C ILE A 489 8.56 -25.49 0.53
N ARG A 490 9.20 -26.41 -0.21
CA ARG A 490 10.18 -27.34 0.36
C ARG A 490 11.35 -26.62 1.01
N VAL A 491 11.95 -25.65 0.31
CA VAL A 491 13.06 -24.85 0.83
C VAL A 491 12.66 -24.13 2.13
N ALA A 492 11.46 -23.53 2.18
CA ALA A 492 10.96 -22.87 3.37
C ALA A 492 10.82 -23.81 4.58
N ILE A 493 10.40 -25.04 4.33
CA ILE A 493 10.25 -26.07 5.38
C ILE A 493 11.62 -26.57 5.86
N GLU A 494 12.51 -26.96 4.94
CA GLU A 494 13.77 -27.61 5.23
C GLU A 494 14.91 -26.66 5.63
N MET A 495 14.71 -25.35 5.47
CA MET A 495 15.68 -24.31 5.88
C MET A 495 16.02 -24.44 7.37
N SER A 496 17.32 -24.36 7.70
CA SER A 496 17.79 -24.43 9.08
C SER A 496 17.21 -23.29 9.94
N GLY A 497 17.07 -23.55 11.24
CA GLY A 497 16.58 -22.53 12.17
C GLY A 497 17.48 -21.28 12.24
N GLU A 498 18.79 -21.45 12.07
CA GLU A 498 19.77 -20.36 12.03
C GLU A 498 19.55 -19.48 10.79
N GLU A 499 19.40 -20.08 9.60
CA GLU A 499 19.14 -19.34 8.37
C GLU A 499 17.78 -18.62 8.40
N LYS A 500 16.72 -19.29 8.91
CA LYS A 500 15.40 -18.64 9.12
C LYS A 500 15.52 -17.42 10.00
N ARG A 501 16.23 -17.54 11.13
CA ARG A 501 16.46 -16.42 12.06
C ARG A 501 17.17 -15.27 11.38
N LYS A 502 18.30 -15.53 10.72
CA LYS A 502 19.12 -14.52 10.04
C LYS A 502 18.31 -13.75 8.99
N ARG A 503 17.58 -14.47 8.13
CA ARG A 503 16.73 -13.86 7.11
C ARG A 503 15.61 -13.01 7.71
N MET A 504 14.97 -13.52 8.77
CA MET A 504 13.91 -12.80 9.45
C MET A 504 14.44 -11.53 10.15
N GLU A 505 15.60 -11.58 10.77
CA GLU A 505 16.28 -10.42 11.37
C GLU A 505 16.55 -9.32 10.33
N ASN A 506 17.11 -9.70 9.17
CA ASN A 506 17.38 -8.77 8.09
C ASN A 506 16.09 -8.10 7.58
N MET A 507 15.05 -8.89 7.30
CA MET A 507 13.77 -8.35 6.84
C MET A 507 13.10 -7.44 7.88
N ARG A 508 13.15 -7.80 9.17
CA ARG A 508 12.63 -6.95 10.26
C ARG A 508 13.39 -5.64 10.37
N LYS A 509 14.71 -5.67 10.22
CA LYS A 509 15.53 -4.46 10.19
C LYS A 509 15.06 -3.52 9.08
N VAL A 510 14.85 -4.03 7.87
CA VAL A 510 14.33 -3.23 6.73
C VAL A 510 12.97 -2.60 7.06
N ILE A 511 12.05 -3.35 7.68
CA ILE A 511 10.72 -2.83 8.05
C ILE A 511 10.82 -1.75 9.13
N ASN A 512 11.65 -1.95 10.14
CA ASN A 512 11.83 -0.98 11.22
C ASN A 512 12.46 0.34 10.71
N GLU A 513 13.45 0.23 9.84
CA GLU A 513 14.10 1.39 9.22
C GLU A 513 13.15 2.13 8.26
N ASN A 514 12.31 1.41 7.52
CA ASN A 514 11.38 1.96 6.52
C ASN A 514 9.92 1.76 6.96
N ASN A 515 9.61 2.10 8.20
CA ASN A 515 8.26 1.96 8.73
C ASN A 515 7.28 3.04 8.20
N VAL A 516 6.03 2.96 8.60
CA VAL A 516 4.96 3.86 8.15
C VAL A 516 5.21 5.32 8.53
N TYR A 517 5.86 5.58 9.65
CA TYR A 517 6.18 6.96 10.09
C TYR A 517 7.24 7.59 9.19
N ARG A 518 8.26 6.83 8.78
CA ARG A 518 9.26 7.27 7.79
C ARG A 518 8.62 7.54 6.44
N TRP A 519 7.71 6.65 5.99
CA TRP A 519 6.98 6.84 4.74
C TRP A 519 6.25 8.20 4.71
N ALA A 520 5.48 8.51 5.76
CA ALA A 520 4.80 9.79 5.88
C ALA A 520 5.76 10.98 5.95
N ALA A 521 6.83 10.85 6.74
CA ALA A 521 7.85 11.88 6.90
C ALA A 521 8.53 12.24 5.58
N ASN A 522 8.85 11.23 4.75
CA ASN A 522 9.47 11.43 3.45
C ASN A 522 8.55 12.22 2.51
N ILE A 523 7.27 11.85 2.43
CA ILE A 523 6.29 12.54 1.57
C ILE A 523 6.10 14.00 2.02
N ILE A 524 5.96 14.24 3.32
CA ILE A 524 5.78 15.59 3.88
C ILE A 524 7.05 16.44 3.66
N THR A 525 8.22 15.85 3.84
CA THR A 525 9.49 16.54 3.62
C THR A 525 9.66 16.95 2.16
N GLU A 526 9.40 16.03 1.23
CA GLU A 526 9.42 16.32 -0.21
C GLU A 526 8.44 17.46 -0.56
N LEU A 527 7.17 17.35 -0.14
CA LEU A 527 6.15 18.36 -0.42
C LEU A 527 6.52 19.74 0.12
N THR A 528 7.10 19.82 1.32
CA THR A 528 7.48 21.09 1.92
C THR A 528 8.72 21.70 1.31
N ALA A 529 9.62 20.87 0.75
CA ALA A 529 10.78 21.33 -0.01
C ALA A 529 10.36 21.98 -1.34
N LEU A 530 9.35 21.44 -2.01
CA LEU A 530 8.81 21.98 -3.28
C LEU A 530 8.19 23.39 -3.11
N LYS A 531 7.72 23.73 -1.93
CA LYS A 531 7.09 25.03 -1.64
C LYS A 531 8.10 26.17 -1.44
N LYS A 532 9.40 25.86 -1.28
CA LYS A 532 10.46 26.85 -1.04
C LYS A 532 11.18 27.30 -2.31
N ILE A 533 10.81 26.75 -3.46
CA ILE A 533 11.31 27.09 -4.80
C ILE A 533 10.27 27.94 -5.52
#